data_8880e48d7cde1f7e1cab7d8c3b9a102d
#
_entry.id   8880e48d7cde1f7e1cab7d8c3b9a102d
#
_cell.length_a   1.000
_cell.length_b   1.000
_cell.length_c   1.000
_cell.angle_alpha   90.00
_cell.angle_beta   90.00
_cell.angle_gamma   90.00
#
_symmetry.space_group_name_H-M   'P 1'
#
loop_
_entity.id
_entity.type
_entity.pdbx_description
1 polymer ?
#
loop_
_entity_poly.entity_id
_entity_poly.type
_entity_poly.pdbx_seq_one_letter_code
_entity_poly.pdbx_strand_id
1 'polypeptide(L)'
;KALLSHLTNEGSNAGLVQNIASERYGIEFMTPSPELEDLMSETQTNFQPFPAWEKLQIMGMLEEFPEGMRKQDGLSKLVRRINGQPNPFYPTAPAIAWTGMETIEWMESGFANFSMDYIHRLILHEKAHFLWEYTFDEDLRADWTSLGEWFEDPNAPSGWSTTLTTEFVSAYAHAMNPNEDMAESIAYYISNPQVLMTHAPDKYDFIRDRVMHGARYVAMITEELTFEVLNLFPDYTYPGKIVGTDVQVNGNPSDDKVLTLTIHLHSDDPAQDGAVSGQVRFVSAVGTIF
;
A
#
# COMPACT_ATOMS: atom_id res chain seq x y z
N LYS A 1 8.25 9.93 -4.59
CA LYS A 1 8.79 8.81 -5.39
C LYS A 1 10.04 9.20 -6.19
N ALA A 2 10.07 10.32 -6.93
CA ALA A 2 11.24 10.73 -7.72
C ALA A 2 12.51 10.93 -6.87
N LEU A 3 12.41 11.63 -5.71
CA LEU A 3 13.52 11.77 -4.78
C LEU A 3 13.98 10.42 -4.22
N LEU A 4 13.04 9.56 -3.85
CA LEU A 4 13.30 8.23 -3.35
C LEU A 4 14.02 7.36 -4.40
N SER A 5 13.57 7.44 -5.66
CA SER A 5 14.23 6.77 -6.79
C SER A 5 15.69 7.23 -6.96
N HIS A 6 15.93 8.54 -6.90
CA HIS A 6 17.27 9.09 -6.99
C HIS A 6 18.16 8.61 -5.85
N LEU A 7 17.69 8.70 -4.62
CA LEU A 7 18.46 8.27 -3.43
C LEU A 7 18.76 6.77 -3.45
N THR A 8 17.80 5.94 -3.85
CA THR A 8 17.92 4.48 -3.82
C THR A 8 18.89 3.97 -4.88
N ASN A 9 18.97 4.64 -6.04
CA ASN A 9 19.84 4.23 -7.14
C ASN A 9 21.32 4.58 -6.93
N GLU A 10 21.63 5.46 -5.99
CA GLU A 10 23.02 5.84 -5.69
C GLU A 10 23.54 5.09 -4.44
N GLY A 11 24.50 4.19 -4.64
CA GLY A 11 25.08 3.38 -3.56
C GLY A 11 25.66 4.19 -2.38
N SER A 12 26.11 5.42 -2.65
CA SER A 12 26.58 6.36 -1.61
C SER A 12 25.47 6.79 -0.64
N ASN A 13 24.21 6.64 -1.00
CA ASN A 13 23.06 7.01 -0.19
C ASN A 13 22.47 5.85 0.63
N ALA A 14 23.12 4.69 0.66
CA ALA A 14 22.58 3.49 1.34
C ALA A 14 22.19 3.76 2.81
N GLY A 15 23.00 4.49 3.55
CA GLY A 15 22.71 4.89 4.93
C GLY A 15 21.49 5.82 5.04
N LEU A 16 21.36 6.77 4.09
CA LEU A 16 20.22 7.68 4.07
C LEU A 16 18.92 6.93 3.71
N VAL A 17 18.99 6.00 2.76
CA VAL A 17 17.85 5.14 2.39
C VAL A 17 17.39 4.31 3.58
N GLN A 18 18.34 3.72 4.34
CA GLN A 18 18.01 2.97 5.55
C GLN A 18 17.38 3.86 6.62
N ASN A 19 17.89 5.07 6.82
CA ASN A 19 17.31 6.02 7.77
C ASN A 19 15.87 6.42 7.37
N ILE A 20 15.63 6.66 6.08
CA ILE A 20 14.27 6.95 5.58
C ILE A 20 13.35 5.74 5.80
N ALA A 21 13.82 4.53 5.53
CA ALA A 21 13.05 3.30 5.75
C ALA A 21 12.66 3.15 7.23
N SER A 22 13.59 3.36 8.13
CA SER A 22 13.36 3.29 9.59
C SER A 22 12.45 4.43 10.08
N GLU A 23 12.78 5.68 9.74
CA GLU A 23 12.05 6.84 10.28
C GLU A 23 10.64 6.96 9.71
N ARG A 24 10.46 6.65 8.42
CA ARG A 24 9.19 6.88 7.73
C ARG A 24 8.27 5.66 7.75
N TYR A 25 8.84 4.47 7.65
CA TYR A 25 8.06 3.22 7.56
C TYR A 25 8.28 2.27 8.73
N GLY A 26 9.20 2.57 9.62
CA GLY A 26 9.52 1.73 10.78
C GLY A 26 10.21 0.42 10.43
N ILE A 27 10.82 0.31 9.23
CA ILE A 27 11.41 -0.93 8.72
C ILE A 27 12.93 -0.85 8.56
N GLU A 28 13.55 -2.00 8.69
CA GLU A 28 14.95 -2.23 8.38
C GLU A 28 15.08 -3.24 7.23
N PHE A 29 15.85 -2.88 6.20
CA PHE A 29 16.30 -3.84 5.19
C PHE A 29 17.49 -4.61 5.73
N MET A 30 17.25 -5.81 6.26
CA MET A 30 18.28 -6.65 6.84
C MET A 30 19.35 -7.04 5.82
N THR A 31 20.57 -7.14 6.28
CA THR A 31 21.70 -7.69 5.50
C THR A 31 22.20 -8.98 6.15
N PRO A 32 22.84 -9.90 5.39
CA PRO A 32 23.43 -11.11 5.97
C PRO A 32 24.34 -10.78 7.17
N SER A 33 23.99 -11.32 8.31
CA SER A 33 24.66 -11.05 9.59
C SER A 33 24.34 -12.15 10.62
N PRO A 34 25.08 -12.28 11.71
CA PRO A 34 24.73 -13.17 12.80
C PRO A 34 23.33 -12.87 13.40
N GLU A 35 22.92 -11.61 13.45
CA GLU A 35 21.59 -11.23 13.92
C GLU A 35 20.49 -11.77 13.01
N LEU A 36 20.72 -11.77 11.69
CA LEU A 36 19.78 -12.37 10.74
C LEU A 36 19.74 -13.90 10.87
N GLU A 37 20.88 -14.56 11.15
CA GLU A 37 20.90 -16.00 11.43
C GLU A 37 20.05 -16.35 12.66
N ASP A 38 20.20 -15.58 13.72
CA ASP A 38 19.42 -15.77 14.96
C ASP A 38 17.93 -15.53 14.70
N LEU A 39 17.58 -14.46 13.99
CA LEU A 39 16.22 -14.11 13.65
C LEU A 39 15.51 -15.21 12.85
N MET A 40 16.14 -15.67 11.78
CA MET A 40 15.55 -16.62 10.85
C MET A 40 15.82 -18.08 11.21
N SER A 41 16.67 -18.34 12.19
CA SER A 41 17.17 -19.68 12.55
C SER A 41 17.77 -20.44 11.36
N GLU A 42 18.38 -19.70 10.44
CA GLU A 42 19.02 -20.20 9.23
C GLU A 42 20.36 -19.50 9.00
N THR A 43 21.27 -20.15 8.26
CA THR A 43 22.57 -19.53 7.96
C THR A 43 22.43 -18.26 7.11
N GLN A 44 23.23 -17.24 7.42
CA GLN A 44 23.20 -15.96 6.70
C GLN A 44 23.49 -16.12 5.19
N THR A 45 24.12 -17.20 4.76
CA THR A 45 24.37 -17.50 3.35
C THR A 45 23.12 -17.80 2.54
N ASN A 46 21.98 -18.05 3.20
CA ASN A 46 20.67 -18.19 2.56
C ASN A 46 20.03 -16.85 2.18
N PHE A 47 20.65 -15.74 2.59
CA PHE A 47 20.10 -14.39 2.43
C PHE A 47 21.07 -13.49 1.65
N GLN A 48 20.55 -12.40 1.13
CA GLN A 48 21.30 -11.37 0.42
C GLN A 48 20.77 -9.97 0.74
N PRO A 49 21.54 -8.90 0.52
CA PRO A 49 21.03 -7.54 0.58
C PRO A 49 19.96 -7.32 -0.50
N PHE A 50 18.96 -6.51 -0.20
CA PHE A 50 17.99 -6.08 -1.21
C PHE A 50 18.67 -5.24 -2.30
N PRO A 51 18.45 -5.56 -3.61
CA PRO A 51 18.78 -4.65 -4.68
C PRO A 51 18.09 -3.29 -4.55
N ALA A 52 18.73 -2.24 -5.05
CA ALA A 52 18.22 -0.88 -4.94
C ALA A 52 16.79 -0.72 -5.49
N TRP A 53 16.50 -1.33 -6.64
CA TRP A 53 15.19 -1.23 -7.26
C TRP A 53 14.09 -1.95 -6.46
N GLU A 54 14.40 -3.08 -5.78
CA GLU A 54 13.44 -3.76 -4.90
C GLU A 54 13.09 -2.90 -3.68
N LYS A 55 14.09 -2.26 -3.07
CA LYS A 55 13.87 -1.27 -1.99
C LYS A 55 12.95 -0.14 -2.45
N LEU A 56 13.18 0.37 -3.67
CA LEU A 56 12.36 1.43 -4.25
C LEU A 56 10.89 0.99 -4.41
N GLN A 57 10.64 -0.22 -4.92
CA GLN A 57 9.29 -0.74 -5.07
C GLN A 57 8.60 -0.89 -3.71
N ILE A 58 9.28 -1.49 -2.74
CA ILE A 58 8.74 -1.68 -1.39
C ILE A 58 8.40 -0.33 -0.76
N MET A 59 9.35 0.58 -0.64
CA MET A 59 9.11 1.89 -0.04
C MET A 59 8.06 2.69 -0.81
N GLY A 60 8.03 2.57 -2.15
CA GLY A 60 7.04 3.21 -2.99
C GLY A 60 5.61 2.74 -2.70
N MET A 61 5.42 1.47 -2.37
CA MET A 61 4.11 0.92 -2.02
C MET A 61 3.73 1.17 -0.56
N LEU A 62 4.70 1.15 0.35
CA LEU A 62 4.45 1.55 1.74
C LEU A 62 4.00 3.01 1.83
N GLU A 63 4.44 3.84 0.90
CA GLU A 63 4.01 5.24 0.79
C GLU A 63 2.55 5.39 0.39
N GLU A 64 1.94 4.40 -0.25
CA GLU A 64 0.53 4.42 -0.66
C GLU A 64 -0.44 4.19 0.51
N PHE A 65 0.03 3.73 1.66
CA PHE A 65 -0.80 3.63 2.86
C PHE A 65 -1.03 5.00 3.51
N PRO A 66 -2.17 5.21 4.21
CA PRO A 66 -2.39 6.38 5.06
C PRO A 66 -1.20 6.62 6.00
N GLU A 67 -0.95 7.86 6.33
CA GLU A 67 0.20 8.23 7.18
C GLU A 67 0.21 7.43 8.49
N GLY A 68 -0.94 7.25 9.14
CA GLY A 68 -1.07 6.46 10.35
C GLY A 68 -0.85 4.95 10.18
N MET A 69 -0.78 4.45 8.94
CA MET A 69 -0.55 3.04 8.62
C MET A 69 0.82 2.78 7.98
N ARG A 70 1.65 3.80 7.74
CA ARG A 70 2.98 3.64 7.15
C ARG A 70 3.94 2.97 8.09
N LYS A 71 4.08 3.51 9.31
CA LYS A 71 4.69 2.81 10.42
C LYS A 71 3.64 1.90 11.04
N GLN A 72 4.01 0.67 11.27
CA GLN A 72 3.11 -0.33 11.77
C GLN A 72 3.76 -1.10 12.90
N ASP A 73 3.10 -1.15 14.03
CA ASP A 73 3.52 -2.05 15.11
C ASP A 73 3.54 -3.49 14.60
N GLY A 74 4.54 -4.24 15.00
CA GLY A 74 4.71 -5.62 14.58
C GLY A 74 5.38 -5.84 13.21
N LEU A 75 5.69 -4.78 12.43
CA LEU A 75 6.51 -4.88 11.22
C LEU A 75 7.77 -4.02 11.37
N SER A 76 8.91 -4.66 11.56
CA SER A 76 10.16 -3.95 11.79
C SER A 76 11.29 -4.38 10.83
N LYS A 77 11.21 -5.56 10.21
CA LYS A 77 12.31 -6.12 9.44
C LYS A 77 11.86 -6.66 8.10
N LEU A 78 12.71 -6.47 7.10
CA LEU A 78 12.55 -7.05 5.78
C LEU A 78 13.79 -7.88 5.46
N VAL A 79 13.57 -9.11 5.02
CA VAL A 79 14.61 -10.10 4.74
C VAL A 79 14.50 -10.54 3.29
N ARG A 80 15.61 -10.64 2.60
CA ARG A 80 15.71 -11.07 1.20
C ARG A 80 16.49 -12.37 1.10
N ARG A 81 15.79 -13.43 0.72
CA ARG A 81 16.42 -14.73 0.47
C ARG A 81 17.30 -14.66 -0.79
N ILE A 82 18.38 -15.41 -0.80
CA ILE A 82 19.27 -15.48 -1.98
C ILE A 82 18.53 -16.00 -3.21
N ASN A 83 18.88 -15.49 -4.37
CA ASN A 83 18.27 -15.90 -5.63
C ASN A 83 18.42 -17.43 -5.87
N GLY A 84 17.38 -18.02 -6.43
CA GLY A 84 17.32 -19.46 -6.70
C GLY A 84 16.97 -20.33 -5.48
N GLN A 85 16.86 -19.75 -4.29
CA GLN A 85 16.46 -20.50 -3.09
C GLN A 85 15.04 -20.10 -2.63
N PRO A 86 14.06 -21.00 -2.71
CA PRO A 86 12.74 -20.79 -2.12
C PRO A 86 12.80 -20.95 -0.60
N ASN A 87 11.73 -20.50 0.08
CA ASN A 87 11.56 -20.82 1.49
C ASN A 87 11.37 -22.35 1.65
N PRO A 88 12.05 -23.01 2.62
CA PRO A 88 12.00 -24.45 2.77
C PRO A 88 10.62 -25.00 3.19
N PHE A 89 9.81 -24.20 3.88
CA PHE A 89 8.47 -24.60 4.34
C PHE A 89 7.38 -24.21 3.35
N TYR A 90 7.57 -23.11 2.63
CA TYR A 90 6.61 -22.56 1.66
C TYR A 90 7.31 -22.31 0.31
N PRO A 91 7.69 -23.38 -0.42
CA PRO A 91 8.56 -23.26 -1.59
C PRO A 91 7.94 -22.53 -2.79
N THR A 92 6.64 -22.34 -2.80
CA THR A 92 5.91 -21.60 -3.84
C THR A 92 5.60 -20.16 -3.47
N ALA A 93 5.79 -19.78 -2.21
CA ALA A 93 5.48 -18.43 -1.75
C ALA A 93 6.47 -17.41 -2.33
N PRO A 94 6.00 -16.31 -2.91
CA PRO A 94 6.85 -15.22 -3.42
C PRO A 94 7.32 -14.28 -2.30
N ALA A 95 6.55 -14.16 -1.23
CA ALA A 95 6.87 -13.49 0.02
C ALA A 95 6.13 -14.17 1.16
N ILE A 96 6.50 -13.90 2.40
CA ILE A 96 5.85 -14.44 3.59
C ILE A 96 5.88 -13.41 4.71
N ALA A 97 4.71 -13.06 5.22
CA ALA A 97 4.56 -12.24 6.42
C ALA A 97 4.72 -13.12 7.67
N TRP A 98 5.87 -13.04 8.32
CA TRP A 98 6.13 -13.66 9.62
C TRP A 98 5.71 -12.70 10.73
N THR A 99 4.41 -12.57 10.99
CA THR A 99 3.89 -11.58 11.94
C THR A 99 4.47 -11.76 13.33
N GLY A 100 4.57 -13.00 13.85
CA GLY A 100 5.19 -13.28 15.15
C GLY A 100 6.69 -13.00 15.22
N MET A 101 7.36 -12.73 14.11
CA MET A 101 8.79 -12.37 14.03
C MET A 101 8.99 -10.92 13.57
N GLU A 102 7.92 -10.16 13.42
CA GLU A 102 7.92 -8.77 12.94
C GLU A 102 8.60 -8.59 11.57
N THR A 103 8.54 -9.61 10.70
CA THR A 103 9.39 -9.72 9.51
C THR A 103 8.58 -10.11 8.28
N ILE A 104 8.90 -9.49 7.12
CA ILE A 104 8.50 -10.02 5.82
C ILE A 104 9.74 -10.61 5.14
N GLU A 105 9.65 -11.88 4.78
CA GLU A 105 10.67 -12.57 3.99
C GLU A 105 10.30 -12.55 2.50
N TRP A 106 11.25 -12.18 1.66
CA TRP A 106 11.09 -12.01 0.23
C TRP A 106 11.94 -13.01 -0.55
N MET A 107 11.31 -13.73 -1.47
CA MET A 107 11.97 -14.62 -2.41
C MET A 107 12.21 -13.91 -3.75
N GLU A 108 13.10 -14.47 -4.57
CA GLU A 108 13.34 -13.98 -5.93
C GLU A 108 12.05 -13.95 -6.76
N SER A 109 11.22 -14.97 -6.61
CA SER A 109 9.93 -15.09 -7.32
C SER A 109 8.98 -13.94 -7.06
N GLY A 110 9.11 -13.21 -5.93
CA GLY A 110 8.31 -12.02 -5.63
C GLY A 110 8.59 -10.82 -6.54
N PHE A 111 9.78 -10.79 -7.14
CA PHE A 111 10.24 -9.68 -7.96
C PHE A 111 10.56 -10.08 -9.40
N ALA A 112 10.92 -11.34 -9.64
CA ALA A 112 11.26 -11.85 -10.96
C ALA A 112 10.03 -12.37 -11.70
N ASN A 113 9.97 -12.13 -13.00
CA ASN A 113 8.98 -12.71 -13.92
C ASN A 113 7.52 -12.23 -13.75
N PHE A 114 7.24 -11.23 -12.94
CA PHE A 114 5.91 -10.68 -12.77
C PHE A 114 5.79 -9.25 -13.30
N SER A 115 4.55 -8.84 -13.59
CA SER A 115 4.26 -7.44 -13.90
C SER A 115 4.46 -6.55 -12.67
N MET A 116 4.72 -5.26 -12.89
CA MET A 116 4.83 -4.30 -11.79
C MET A 116 3.56 -4.27 -10.94
N ASP A 117 2.38 -4.42 -11.54
CA ASP A 117 1.11 -4.47 -10.82
C ASP A 117 1.05 -5.64 -9.83
N TYR A 118 1.61 -6.80 -10.21
CA TYR A 118 1.69 -7.93 -9.31
C TYR A 118 2.65 -7.65 -8.14
N ILE A 119 3.85 -7.14 -8.44
CA ILE A 119 4.85 -6.80 -7.41
C ILE A 119 4.26 -5.79 -6.41
N HIS A 120 3.59 -4.78 -6.91
CA HIS A 120 2.94 -3.77 -6.08
C HIS A 120 1.85 -4.38 -5.20
N ARG A 121 0.97 -5.22 -5.76
CA ARG A 121 -0.06 -5.91 -4.96
C ARG A 121 0.55 -6.82 -3.90
N LEU A 122 1.59 -7.58 -4.25
CA LEU A 122 2.27 -8.44 -3.29
C LEU A 122 2.82 -7.65 -2.10
N ILE A 123 3.46 -6.50 -2.34
CA ILE A 123 3.97 -5.65 -1.26
C ILE A 123 2.85 -5.16 -0.35
N LEU A 124 1.74 -4.73 -0.93
CA LEU A 124 0.58 -4.26 -0.18
C LEU A 124 -0.07 -5.39 0.61
N HIS A 125 -0.17 -6.58 0.01
CA HIS A 125 -0.73 -7.78 0.59
C HIS A 125 0.06 -8.22 1.84
N GLU A 126 1.38 -8.38 1.72
CA GLU A 126 2.21 -8.82 2.85
C GLU A 126 2.16 -7.83 4.02
N LYS A 127 2.10 -6.53 3.73
CA LYS A 127 1.91 -5.53 4.78
C LYS A 127 0.54 -5.62 5.44
N ALA A 128 -0.50 -5.94 4.70
CA ALA A 128 -1.86 -6.01 5.22
C ALA A 128 -2.02 -7.12 6.30
N HIS A 129 -1.22 -8.17 6.27
CA HIS A 129 -1.18 -9.17 7.34
C HIS A 129 -0.81 -8.56 8.70
N PHE A 130 0.08 -7.57 8.71
CA PHE A 130 0.45 -6.86 9.93
C PHE A 130 -0.65 -5.89 10.38
N LEU A 131 -1.40 -5.28 9.43
CA LEU A 131 -2.60 -4.51 9.79
C LEU A 131 -3.63 -5.42 10.47
N TRP A 132 -3.87 -6.58 9.90
CA TRP A 132 -4.79 -7.57 10.48
C TRP A 132 -4.40 -7.96 11.90
N GLU A 133 -3.12 -8.25 12.14
CA GLU A 133 -2.66 -8.77 13.43
C GLU A 133 -2.54 -7.70 14.51
N TYR A 134 -2.06 -6.51 14.17
CA TYR A 134 -1.64 -5.52 15.16
C TYR A 134 -2.47 -4.23 15.17
N THR A 135 -3.21 -3.94 14.09
CA THR A 135 -3.96 -2.68 13.98
C THR A 135 -5.46 -2.89 14.10
N PHE A 136 -5.97 -3.95 13.47
CA PHE A 136 -7.41 -4.21 13.47
C PHE A 136 -7.84 -4.83 14.79
N ASP A 137 -8.83 -4.22 15.44
CA ASP A 137 -9.44 -4.77 16.63
C ASP A 137 -10.29 -6.03 16.34
N GLU A 138 -10.72 -6.68 17.39
CA GLU A 138 -11.52 -7.91 17.29
C GLU A 138 -12.85 -7.64 16.58
N ASP A 139 -13.48 -6.49 16.82
CA ASP A 139 -14.77 -6.13 16.22
C ASP A 139 -14.63 -5.95 14.70
N LEU A 140 -13.59 -5.26 14.25
CA LEU A 140 -13.34 -5.08 12.81
C LEU A 140 -13.06 -6.41 12.11
N ARG A 141 -12.25 -7.27 12.73
CA ARG A 141 -11.97 -8.62 12.20
C ARG A 141 -13.21 -9.51 12.18
N ALA A 142 -14.04 -9.44 13.21
CA ALA A 142 -15.30 -10.19 13.29
C ALA A 142 -16.31 -9.73 12.23
N ASP A 143 -16.45 -8.41 12.05
CA ASP A 143 -17.32 -7.83 11.02
C ASP A 143 -16.87 -8.22 9.61
N TRP A 144 -15.56 -8.20 9.34
CA TRP A 144 -15.01 -8.68 8.06
C TRP A 144 -15.26 -10.17 7.84
N THR A 145 -15.03 -10.99 8.87
CA THR A 145 -15.27 -12.43 8.84
C THR A 145 -16.75 -12.72 8.54
N SER A 146 -17.65 -11.95 9.18
CA SER A 146 -19.09 -12.04 8.95
C SER A 146 -19.48 -11.57 7.54
N LEU A 147 -18.89 -10.49 7.03
CA LEU A 147 -19.13 -9.97 5.69
C LEU A 147 -18.77 -11.00 4.60
N GLY A 148 -17.69 -11.75 4.81
CA GLY A 148 -17.27 -12.83 3.91
C GLY A 148 -17.96 -14.17 4.18
N GLU A 149 -18.93 -14.22 5.11
CA GLU A 149 -19.60 -15.44 5.56
C GLU A 149 -18.63 -16.60 5.89
N TRP A 150 -17.48 -16.22 6.46
CA TRP A 150 -16.43 -17.16 6.83
C TRP A 150 -16.77 -17.91 8.12
N PHE A 151 -16.44 -19.20 8.14
CA PHE A 151 -16.54 -20.05 9.32
C PHE A 151 -15.34 -21.01 9.41
N GLU A 152 -15.00 -21.40 10.63
CA GLU A 152 -13.97 -22.41 10.86
C GLU A 152 -14.41 -23.76 10.31
N ASP A 153 -13.58 -24.37 9.48
CA ASP A 153 -13.80 -25.68 8.88
C ASP A 153 -12.53 -26.54 9.02
N PRO A 154 -12.47 -27.44 9.97
CA PRO A 154 -11.30 -28.32 10.17
C PRO A 154 -10.99 -29.23 8.98
N ASN A 155 -11.92 -29.39 8.04
CA ASN A 155 -11.71 -30.20 6.84
C ASN A 155 -11.13 -29.39 5.67
N ALA A 156 -11.18 -28.06 5.73
CA ALA A 156 -10.56 -27.21 4.72
C ALA A 156 -9.05 -27.12 4.93
N PRO A 157 -8.23 -27.10 3.86
CA PRO A 157 -6.77 -26.98 3.98
C PRO A 157 -6.30 -25.75 4.73
N SER A 158 -7.05 -24.66 4.66
CA SER A 158 -6.77 -23.40 5.35
C SER A 158 -7.36 -23.35 6.78
N GLY A 159 -8.15 -24.36 7.18
CA GLY A 159 -8.95 -24.34 8.41
C GLY A 159 -10.21 -23.47 8.34
N TRP A 160 -10.51 -22.88 7.18
CA TRP A 160 -11.63 -21.97 6.95
C TRP A 160 -12.40 -22.30 5.69
N SER A 161 -13.70 -22.04 5.70
CA SER A 161 -14.59 -22.11 4.55
C SER A 161 -15.55 -20.92 4.55
N THR A 162 -16.16 -20.64 3.40
CA THR A 162 -17.19 -19.60 3.25
C THR A 162 -18.41 -20.15 2.51
N THR A 163 -19.58 -19.62 2.81
CA THR A 163 -20.82 -19.94 2.06
C THR A 163 -20.96 -19.11 0.78
N LEU A 164 -20.21 -17.98 0.66
CA LEU A 164 -20.20 -17.18 -0.55
C LEU A 164 -19.41 -17.88 -1.66
N THR A 165 -19.98 -17.85 -2.87
CA THR A 165 -19.33 -18.37 -4.09
C THR A 165 -18.80 -17.26 -5.00
N THR A 166 -19.19 -16.04 -4.73
CA THR A 166 -18.82 -14.82 -5.42
C THR A 166 -18.42 -13.76 -4.37
N GLU A 167 -18.16 -12.55 -4.80
CA GLU A 167 -17.81 -11.44 -3.90
C GLU A 167 -16.42 -11.58 -3.25
N PHE A 168 -15.50 -12.13 -4.05
CA PHE A 168 -14.07 -12.14 -3.74
C PHE A 168 -13.30 -11.51 -4.89
N VAL A 169 -12.27 -10.74 -4.53
CA VAL A 169 -11.46 -10.01 -5.51
C VAL A 169 -10.57 -10.95 -6.33
N SER A 170 -10.22 -12.10 -5.78
CA SER A 170 -9.42 -13.13 -6.44
C SER A 170 -9.84 -14.54 -6.01
N ALA A 171 -9.47 -15.54 -6.80
CA ALA A 171 -9.65 -16.94 -6.43
C ALA A 171 -8.83 -17.32 -5.19
N TYR A 172 -7.70 -16.65 -4.96
CA TYR A 172 -6.88 -16.85 -3.78
C TYR A 172 -7.59 -16.35 -2.52
N ALA A 173 -8.13 -15.14 -2.55
CA ALA A 173 -8.94 -14.59 -1.48
C ALA A 173 -10.09 -15.53 -1.07
N HIS A 174 -10.79 -16.11 -2.05
CA HIS A 174 -11.88 -17.06 -1.81
C HIS A 174 -11.44 -18.41 -1.21
N ALA A 175 -10.24 -18.87 -1.57
CA ALA A 175 -9.79 -20.22 -1.23
C ALA A 175 -9.10 -20.33 0.14
N MET A 176 -8.75 -19.21 0.76
CA MET A 176 -7.86 -19.22 1.94
C MET A 176 -8.62 -19.02 3.26
N ASN A 177 -8.67 -17.81 3.76
CA ASN A 177 -9.22 -17.47 5.06
C ASN A 177 -9.53 -15.97 5.16
N PRO A 178 -10.20 -15.49 6.23
CA PRO A 178 -10.55 -14.07 6.37
C PRO A 178 -9.36 -13.10 6.31
N ASN A 179 -8.19 -13.49 6.83
CA ASN A 179 -7.00 -12.66 6.82
C ASN A 179 -6.47 -12.48 5.39
N GLU A 180 -6.36 -13.57 4.63
CA GLU A 180 -5.93 -13.53 3.22
C GLU A 180 -6.92 -12.76 2.34
N ASP A 181 -8.20 -12.94 2.58
CA ASP A 181 -9.25 -12.18 1.90
C ASP A 181 -9.14 -10.67 2.18
N MET A 182 -8.88 -10.28 3.44
CA MET A 182 -8.64 -8.88 3.81
C MET A 182 -7.37 -8.35 3.16
N ALA A 183 -6.27 -9.12 3.20
CA ALA A 183 -4.99 -8.70 2.64
C ALA A 183 -5.08 -8.49 1.11
N GLU A 184 -5.68 -9.42 0.38
CA GLU A 184 -5.96 -9.27 -1.05
C GLU A 184 -6.85 -8.05 -1.32
N SER A 185 -7.92 -7.90 -0.56
CA SER A 185 -8.87 -6.81 -0.75
C SER A 185 -8.25 -5.43 -0.50
N ILE A 186 -7.41 -5.27 0.53
CA ILE A 186 -6.64 -4.04 0.78
C ILE A 186 -5.66 -3.78 -0.38
N ALA A 187 -4.95 -4.81 -0.82
CA ALA A 187 -4.01 -4.68 -1.92
C ALA A 187 -4.69 -4.22 -3.22
N TYR A 188 -5.86 -4.77 -3.53
CA TYR A 188 -6.65 -4.32 -4.69
C TYR A 188 -7.30 -2.95 -4.48
N TYR A 189 -7.75 -2.63 -3.28
CA TYR A 189 -8.29 -1.29 -2.98
C TYR A 189 -7.28 -0.19 -3.33
N ILE A 190 -6.01 -0.41 -3.01
CA ILE A 190 -4.95 0.56 -3.29
C ILE A 190 -4.49 0.48 -4.76
N SER A 191 -4.21 -0.72 -5.28
CA SER A 191 -3.59 -0.90 -6.60
C SER A 191 -4.57 -0.91 -7.76
N ASN A 192 -5.77 -1.46 -7.58
CA ASN A 192 -6.80 -1.56 -8.62
C ASN A 192 -8.22 -1.58 -8.02
N PRO A 193 -8.70 -0.45 -7.49
CA PRO A 193 -9.98 -0.37 -6.81
C PRO A 193 -11.18 -0.76 -7.68
N GLN A 194 -11.08 -0.58 -9.00
CA GLN A 194 -12.16 -0.93 -9.92
C GLN A 194 -12.44 -2.44 -9.94
N VAL A 195 -11.41 -3.25 -9.83
CA VAL A 195 -11.56 -4.72 -9.75
C VAL A 195 -12.28 -5.09 -8.46
N LEU A 196 -11.87 -4.53 -7.32
CA LEU A 196 -12.52 -4.80 -6.04
C LEU A 196 -13.99 -4.33 -6.04
N MET A 197 -14.26 -3.10 -6.51
CA MET A 197 -15.63 -2.57 -6.62
C MET A 197 -16.52 -3.44 -7.51
N THR A 198 -15.96 -4.05 -8.55
CA THR A 198 -16.75 -4.87 -9.49
C THR A 198 -17.03 -6.26 -8.93
N HIS A 199 -16.05 -6.86 -8.25
CA HIS A 199 -16.14 -8.25 -7.80
C HIS A 199 -16.71 -8.36 -6.38
N ALA A 200 -16.43 -7.39 -5.52
CA ALA A 200 -16.81 -7.40 -4.11
C ALA A 200 -17.13 -5.98 -3.62
N PRO A 201 -18.26 -5.38 -4.06
CA PRO A 201 -18.59 -3.98 -3.75
C PRO A 201 -18.73 -3.73 -2.24
N ASP A 202 -19.32 -4.64 -1.49
CA ASP A 202 -19.51 -4.49 -0.05
C ASP A 202 -18.16 -4.52 0.70
N LYS A 203 -17.21 -5.33 0.23
CA LYS A 203 -15.84 -5.35 0.76
C LYS A 203 -15.07 -4.08 0.40
N TYR A 204 -15.29 -3.53 -0.80
CA TYR A 204 -14.75 -2.23 -1.16
C TYR A 204 -15.25 -1.14 -0.23
N ASP A 205 -16.56 -1.07 0.01
CA ASP A 205 -17.16 -0.09 0.91
C ASP A 205 -16.67 -0.27 2.35
N PHE A 206 -16.56 -1.50 2.82
CA PHE A 206 -16.00 -1.80 4.14
C PHE A 206 -14.57 -1.27 4.29
N ILE A 207 -13.69 -1.58 3.33
CA ILE A 207 -12.30 -1.11 3.38
C ILE A 207 -12.24 0.42 3.30
N ARG A 208 -13.02 1.03 2.40
CA ARG A 208 -13.07 2.49 2.29
C ARG A 208 -13.45 3.15 3.62
N ASP A 209 -14.51 2.66 4.26
CA ASP A 209 -15.12 3.36 5.40
C ASP A 209 -14.47 2.97 6.73
N ARG A 210 -14.12 1.70 6.92
CA ARG A 210 -13.66 1.15 8.20
C ARG A 210 -12.14 1.04 8.32
N VAL A 211 -11.44 0.83 7.20
CA VAL A 211 -9.99 0.65 7.19
C VAL A 211 -9.29 1.92 6.73
N MET A 212 -9.73 2.51 5.64
CA MET A 212 -9.07 3.66 5.01
C MET A 212 -9.71 5.00 5.36
N HIS A 213 -10.77 5.01 6.17
CA HIS A 213 -11.47 6.20 6.66
C HIS A 213 -11.85 7.20 5.57
N GLY A 214 -12.34 6.69 4.44
CA GLY A 214 -12.75 7.47 3.28
C GLY A 214 -11.59 7.92 2.37
N ALA A 215 -10.35 7.58 2.68
CA ALA A 215 -9.23 7.90 1.83
C ALA A 215 -9.25 7.02 0.56
N ARG A 216 -9.19 7.67 -0.61
CA ARG A 216 -9.01 6.99 -1.90
C ARG A 216 -7.60 7.22 -2.39
N TYR A 217 -6.97 6.13 -2.83
CA TYR A 217 -5.62 6.18 -3.36
C TYR A 217 -5.67 6.04 -4.87
N VAL A 218 -4.88 6.84 -5.55
CA VAL A 218 -4.61 6.68 -6.97
C VAL A 218 -3.20 6.11 -7.08
N ALA A 219 -3.10 4.80 -7.12
CA ALA A 219 -1.81 4.09 -7.20
C ALA A 219 -1.08 4.33 -8.52
N MET A 220 -1.79 4.74 -9.57
CA MET A 220 -1.22 5.06 -10.88
C MET A 220 -1.67 6.44 -11.32
N ILE A 221 -0.70 7.29 -11.65
CA ILE A 221 -0.93 8.49 -12.45
C ILE A 221 -1.05 7.98 -13.89
N THR A 222 -2.28 7.75 -14.35
CA THR A 222 -2.56 7.66 -15.77
C THR A 222 -2.57 9.07 -16.37
N GLU A 223 -2.54 9.20 -17.68
CA GLU A 223 -2.52 10.51 -18.37
C GLU A 223 -3.71 11.43 -18.01
N GLU A 224 -4.75 10.87 -17.39
CA GLU A 224 -5.85 11.61 -16.79
C GLU A 224 -5.67 11.69 -15.27
N LEU A 225 -5.23 12.85 -14.80
CA LEU A 225 -5.21 13.17 -13.36
C LEU A 225 -6.64 13.47 -12.90
N THR A 226 -7.25 12.55 -12.19
CA THR A 226 -8.51 12.81 -11.51
C THR A 226 -8.19 13.31 -10.10
N PHE A 227 -8.47 14.56 -9.82
CA PHE A 227 -8.31 15.13 -8.48
C PHE A 227 -9.65 15.08 -7.74
N GLU A 228 -9.67 14.48 -6.57
CA GLU A 228 -10.68 14.76 -5.59
C GLU A 228 -10.17 15.92 -4.73
N VAL A 229 -10.79 17.08 -4.86
CA VAL A 229 -10.47 18.21 -3.99
C VAL A 229 -11.12 17.93 -2.63
N LEU A 230 -10.35 17.34 -1.73
CA LEU A 230 -10.71 17.40 -0.31
C LEU A 230 -10.72 18.87 0.12
N ASN A 231 -11.72 19.26 0.89
CA ASN A 231 -11.80 20.59 1.44
C ASN A 231 -10.59 20.85 2.36
N LEU A 232 -9.53 21.41 1.77
CA LEU A 232 -8.26 21.67 2.47
C LEU A 232 -8.39 22.73 3.57
N PHE A 233 -9.51 23.46 3.59
CA PHE A 233 -9.79 24.51 4.58
C PHE A 233 -11.22 24.37 5.08
N PRO A 234 -11.51 23.38 5.96
CA PRO A 234 -12.87 23.16 6.46
C PRO A 234 -13.46 24.37 7.19
N ASP A 235 -12.61 25.27 7.68
CA ASP A 235 -13.01 26.47 8.40
C ASP A 235 -13.11 27.72 7.49
N TYR A 236 -12.83 27.58 6.19
CA TYR A 236 -12.92 28.72 5.26
C TYR A 236 -14.31 28.75 4.62
N THR A 237 -15.06 29.75 4.96
CA THR A 237 -16.37 30.02 4.35
C THR A 237 -16.14 30.81 3.07
N TYR A 238 -16.29 30.19 1.93
CA TYR A 238 -16.31 30.91 0.65
C TYR A 238 -17.61 31.72 0.56
N PRO A 239 -17.56 32.95 0.09
CA PRO A 239 -18.77 33.67 -0.27
C PRO A 239 -19.38 32.95 -1.50
N GLY A 240 -20.64 32.53 -1.36
CA GLY A 240 -21.31 31.73 -2.37
C GLY A 240 -21.06 30.23 -2.25
N LYS A 241 -21.83 29.47 -3.01
CA LYS A 241 -21.71 28.00 -3.09
C LYS A 241 -20.79 27.63 -4.24
N ILE A 242 -19.74 26.85 -3.96
CA ILE A 242 -18.90 26.28 -5.03
C ILE A 242 -19.72 25.23 -5.77
N VAL A 243 -19.93 25.43 -7.07
CA VAL A 243 -20.73 24.55 -7.93
C VAL A 243 -19.87 23.76 -8.90
N GLY A 244 -18.59 24.10 -9.05
CA GLY A 244 -17.65 23.36 -9.90
C GLY A 244 -16.21 23.82 -9.70
N THR A 245 -15.29 22.98 -10.11
CA THR A 245 -13.86 23.28 -10.13
C THR A 245 -13.25 22.78 -11.44
N ASP A 246 -12.49 23.65 -12.12
CA ASP A 246 -11.62 23.26 -13.22
C ASP A 246 -10.17 23.29 -12.75
N VAL A 247 -9.44 22.26 -13.04
CA VAL A 247 -8.04 22.12 -12.65
C VAL A 247 -7.16 22.09 -13.87
N GLN A 248 -6.22 23.03 -13.95
CA GLN A 248 -5.18 23.02 -14.98
C GLN A 248 -3.84 22.69 -14.33
N VAL A 249 -3.18 21.68 -14.87
CA VAL A 249 -1.84 21.29 -14.46
C VAL A 249 -0.86 21.74 -15.52
N ASN A 250 0.07 22.61 -15.16
CA ASN A 250 1.13 23.06 -16.04
C ASN A 250 2.47 22.48 -15.54
N GLY A 251 3.15 21.79 -16.42
CA GLY A 251 4.43 21.14 -16.16
C GLY A 251 4.43 19.67 -16.58
N ASN A 252 5.61 19.11 -16.77
CA ASN A 252 5.78 17.70 -17.09
C ASN A 252 6.19 16.95 -15.81
N PRO A 253 5.38 16.01 -15.31
CA PRO A 253 5.71 15.28 -14.07
C PRO A 253 7.02 14.50 -14.13
N SER A 254 7.51 14.19 -15.35
CA SER A 254 8.79 13.48 -15.53
C SER A 254 10.02 14.39 -15.53
N ASP A 255 9.85 15.67 -15.84
CA ASP A 255 10.98 16.57 -16.06
C ASP A 255 11.10 17.67 -15.02
N ASP A 256 10.05 17.93 -14.24
CA ASP A 256 10.06 19.05 -13.31
C ASP A 256 9.57 18.70 -11.92
N LYS A 257 10.21 19.32 -10.97
CA LYS A 257 9.98 19.13 -9.54
C LYS A 257 8.94 20.09 -9.00
N VAL A 258 8.45 20.99 -9.82
CA VAL A 258 7.44 22.00 -9.47
C VAL A 258 6.34 21.98 -10.51
N LEU A 259 5.17 21.49 -10.10
CA LEU A 259 3.96 21.62 -10.90
C LEU A 259 3.21 22.87 -10.42
N THR A 260 2.79 23.69 -11.36
CA THR A 260 1.87 24.79 -11.06
C THR A 260 0.45 24.29 -11.29
N LEU A 261 -0.31 24.22 -10.22
CA LEU A 261 -1.72 23.88 -10.26
C LEU A 261 -2.52 25.20 -10.20
N THR A 262 -3.39 25.39 -11.17
CA THR A 262 -4.38 26.47 -11.13
C THR A 262 -5.75 25.87 -10.94
N ILE A 263 -6.39 26.22 -9.84
CA ILE A 263 -7.75 25.79 -9.53
C ILE A 263 -8.68 26.96 -9.84
N HIS A 264 -9.61 26.75 -10.75
CA HIS A 264 -10.71 27.67 -11.01
C HIS A 264 -11.90 27.25 -10.18
N LEU A 265 -12.31 28.10 -9.26
CA LEU A 265 -13.50 27.87 -8.43
C LEU A 265 -14.68 28.56 -9.12
N HIS A 266 -15.73 27.76 -9.39
CA HIS A 266 -16.99 28.25 -9.91
C HIS A 266 -17.99 28.37 -8.76
N SER A 267 -18.50 29.57 -8.60
CA SER A 267 -19.56 29.87 -7.61
C SER A 267 -20.94 29.88 -8.28
N ASP A 268 -22.00 29.65 -7.52
CA ASP A 268 -23.38 29.92 -7.95
C ASP A 268 -23.65 31.43 -8.10
N ASP A 269 -22.76 32.28 -7.56
CA ASP A 269 -22.70 33.69 -7.84
C ASP A 269 -21.51 33.99 -8.79
N PRO A 270 -21.75 34.32 -10.08
CA PRO A 270 -20.69 34.57 -11.04
C PRO A 270 -19.74 35.73 -10.65
N ALA A 271 -20.18 36.61 -9.76
CA ALA A 271 -19.33 37.68 -9.25
C ALA A 271 -18.27 37.20 -8.26
N GLN A 272 -18.41 35.96 -7.79
CA GLN A 272 -17.49 35.29 -6.87
C GLN A 272 -16.60 34.24 -7.58
N ASP A 273 -16.79 34.06 -8.90
CA ASP A 273 -15.89 33.19 -9.66
C ASP A 273 -14.47 33.75 -9.60
N GLY A 274 -13.54 32.87 -9.31
CA GLY A 274 -12.15 33.27 -9.16
C GLY A 274 -11.18 32.13 -9.45
N ALA A 275 -9.96 32.52 -9.81
CA ALA A 275 -8.83 31.61 -9.90
C ALA A 275 -7.96 31.77 -8.65
N VAL A 276 -7.72 30.70 -7.96
CA VAL A 276 -6.71 30.63 -6.90
C VAL A 276 -5.47 30.00 -7.51
N SER A 277 -4.42 30.78 -7.65
CA SER A 277 -3.11 30.25 -8.03
C SER A 277 -2.19 30.21 -6.83
N GLY A 278 -1.56 29.10 -6.58
CA GLY A 278 -0.62 28.94 -5.50
C GLY A 278 0.31 27.75 -5.75
N GLN A 279 1.39 27.68 -4.99
CA GLN A 279 2.14 26.44 -4.93
C GLN A 279 1.28 25.40 -4.21
N VAL A 280 0.80 24.43 -4.96
CA VAL A 280 0.08 23.31 -4.40
C VAL A 280 1.11 22.23 -4.08
N ARG A 281 1.23 21.90 -2.82
CA ARG A 281 1.84 20.66 -2.43
C ARG A 281 0.88 19.56 -2.82
N PHE A 282 1.28 18.69 -3.74
CA PHE A 282 0.59 17.45 -3.94
C PHE A 282 0.74 16.63 -2.67
N VAL A 283 -0.32 16.62 -1.90
CA VAL A 283 -0.50 15.57 -0.92
C VAL A 283 -1.15 14.46 -1.73
N SER A 284 -0.46 13.36 -2.02
CA SER A 284 -1.16 12.17 -2.48
C SER A 284 -2.27 11.89 -1.46
N ALA A 285 -3.30 11.18 -1.81
CA ALA A 285 -4.34 10.77 -0.85
C ALA A 285 -3.74 10.07 0.38
N VAL A 286 -2.45 9.74 0.37
CA VAL A 286 -1.62 9.12 1.40
C VAL A 286 -0.75 10.14 2.14
N GLY A 287 -0.90 11.42 1.91
CA GLY A 287 -0.16 12.45 2.65
C GLY A 287 1.29 12.66 2.23
N THR A 288 1.75 12.11 1.10
CA THR A 288 3.10 12.38 0.61
C THR A 288 3.20 13.77 0.01
N ILE A 289 4.09 14.55 0.56
CA ILE A 289 4.46 15.87 0.04
C ILE A 289 5.59 15.68 -0.96
N PHE A 290 5.38 16.11 -2.17
CA PHE A 290 6.41 16.27 -3.17
C PHE A 290 7.00 17.69 -3.12
#